data_986a57e3772babdd5de07b92ee012ee6
#
_entry.id   986a57e3772babdd5de07b92ee012ee6
#
_cell.length_a   1.000
_cell.length_b   1.000
_cell.length_c   1.000
_cell.angle_alpha   90.00
_cell.angle_beta   90.00
_cell.angle_gamma   90.00
#
_symmetry.space_group_name_H-M   'P 1'
#
loop_
_entity.id
_entity.type
_entity.pdbx_description
1 polymer ?
#
loop_
_entity_poly.entity_id
_entity_poly.type
_entity_poly.pdbx_seq_one_letter_code
_entity_poly.pdbx_strand_id
1 'polypeptide(L)'
;MGKKKYGQKWIVIWTSTLLILFFSYSFAFSRTVTQLIPTLTITEEYNDNYFQTENNTQEEYITSYGLGFSAGFLYKKINLYLGYNPEYRDYKNLDDRDGFEHYVSLDGEFNPSKYTNINARLAYTTKDDKESGETWENTAAIYGDTQFTQNTNLDYSHFYSKSFDQQLRTGTYNEHELNRATVGITNQFGKKDRMGLNFSYELDDYKNSNADGYTRYNPSGFITYWITPLNGLDSQIAYRNTDFDESFDDIETYTGHIRYLRKFSELFDGYLKYRHSYSQRDSGDHHIYHPSVGFDWETGTDSHISLGIGILFSEWDNDNDDSNDLFFEMDAYKIFHFSKRGSLSITGSSGYSEAGDDAASLGYNLYYKAGLKLNYQMQKRLSSNLFGSYQRDEFPESDIDRTDNIITLGGGLSWSPLQWLRLNLSYAHTDFDTNTSQRGDYTENKVIFSVRFIPSQPVWPTPESSRQSLENEIYN
;
A
#
# COMPACT_ATOMS: atom_id res chain seq x y z
N MET A 1 11.10 28.03 -24.54
CA MET A 1 10.77 26.63 -24.93
C MET A 1 12.03 25.94 -25.42
N GLY A 2 12.67 25.04 -24.67
CA GLY A 2 13.87 24.33 -25.17
C GLY A 2 14.80 23.70 -24.15
N LYS A 3 14.47 23.64 -22.84
CA LYS A 3 15.42 23.09 -21.84
C LYS A 3 14.97 21.81 -21.12
N LYS A 4 13.75 21.29 -21.31
CA LYS A 4 13.26 20.09 -20.57
C LYS A 4 13.63 18.72 -21.19
N LYS A 5 14.18 18.61 -22.40
CA LYS A 5 14.47 17.31 -23.04
C LYS A 5 15.78 16.62 -22.64
N TYR A 6 16.66 17.26 -21.89
CA TYR A 6 17.97 16.67 -21.55
C TYR A 6 17.98 15.86 -20.24
N GLY A 7 17.08 16.15 -19.30
CA GLY A 7 17.06 15.46 -18.00
C GLY A 7 16.64 13.99 -18.09
N GLN A 8 15.63 13.66 -18.89
CA GLN A 8 15.10 12.30 -18.99
C GLN A 8 16.08 11.29 -19.61
N LYS A 9 16.91 11.70 -20.59
CA LYS A 9 17.93 10.82 -21.17
C LYS A 9 19.02 10.44 -20.17
N TRP A 10 19.34 11.30 -19.23
CA TRP A 10 20.37 11.03 -18.23
C TRP A 10 19.91 10.03 -17.16
N ILE A 11 18.66 10.05 -16.75
CA ILE A 11 18.11 9.10 -15.77
C ILE A 11 18.11 7.67 -16.35
N VAL A 12 17.66 7.49 -17.59
CA VAL A 12 17.68 6.18 -18.26
C VAL A 12 19.10 5.69 -18.48
N ILE A 13 20.04 6.59 -18.81
CA ILE A 13 21.46 6.23 -19.00
C ILE A 13 22.09 5.84 -17.66
N TRP A 14 21.82 6.58 -16.58
CA TRP A 14 22.36 6.27 -15.26
C TRP A 14 21.80 4.98 -14.68
N THR A 15 20.48 4.72 -14.81
CA THR A 15 19.88 3.45 -14.38
C THR A 15 20.42 2.27 -15.19
N SER A 16 20.51 2.41 -16.50
CA SER A 16 21.11 1.37 -17.37
C SER A 16 22.59 1.13 -17.08
N THR A 17 23.36 2.19 -16.80
CA THR A 17 24.79 2.09 -16.47
C THR A 17 25.00 1.47 -15.09
N LEU A 18 24.15 1.80 -14.12
CA LEU A 18 24.17 1.16 -12.80
C LEU A 18 23.82 -0.33 -12.90
N LEU A 19 22.81 -0.66 -13.71
CA LEU A 19 22.44 -2.06 -13.99
C LEU A 19 23.60 -2.83 -14.63
N ILE A 20 24.26 -2.26 -15.64
CA ILE A 20 25.41 -2.88 -16.32
C ILE A 20 26.61 -3.04 -15.39
N LEU A 21 26.87 -2.05 -14.52
CA LEU A 21 27.90 -2.14 -13.50
C LEU A 21 27.57 -3.21 -12.45
N PHE A 22 26.30 -3.32 -12.03
CA PHE A 22 25.84 -4.37 -11.13
C PHE A 22 25.99 -5.76 -11.75
N PHE A 23 25.60 -5.93 -13.01
CA PHE A 23 25.74 -7.21 -13.74
C PHE A 23 27.22 -7.56 -13.96
N SER A 24 28.06 -6.60 -14.36
CA SER A 24 29.49 -6.87 -14.59
C SER A 24 30.23 -7.26 -13.30
N TYR A 25 29.80 -6.75 -12.16
CA TYR A 25 30.36 -7.15 -10.86
C TYR A 25 29.92 -8.57 -10.45
N SER A 26 28.71 -9.00 -10.82
CA SER A 26 28.16 -10.31 -10.44
C SER A 26 28.84 -11.50 -11.12
N PHE A 27 29.38 -11.31 -12.35
CA PHE A 27 30.06 -12.40 -13.09
C PHE A 27 31.47 -12.74 -12.57
N ALA A 28 32.05 -11.92 -11.69
CA ALA A 28 33.39 -12.13 -11.18
C ALA A 28 33.47 -13.08 -9.96
N PHE A 29 32.32 -13.61 -9.46
CA PHE A 29 32.30 -14.34 -8.20
C PHE A 29 32.02 -15.84 -8.36
N SER A 30 32.99 -16.66 -8.02
CA SER A 30 32.96 -18.13 -8.13
C SER A 30 32.07 -18.86 -7.11
N ARG A 31 31.27 -18.16 -6.32
CA ARG A 31 30.42 -18.73 -5.23
C ARG A 31 28.99 -18.20 -5.22
N THR A 32 28.42 -17.89 -6.35
CA THR A 32 27.03 -17.45 -6.48
C THR A 32 26.10 -18.65 -6.54
N VAL A 33 25.04 -18.65 -5.72
CA VAL A 33 23.93 -19.61 -5.84
C VAL A 33 22.95 -19.06 -6.87
N THR A 34 22.72 -19.80 -7.93
CA THR A 34 21.74 -19.47 -8.96
C THR A 34 20.55 -20.40 -8.86
N GLN A 35 19.35 -19.86 -8.90
CA GLN A 35 18.10 -20.61 -8.88
C GLN A 35 17.23 -20.19 -10.03
N LEU A 36 16.61 -21.14 -10.74
CA LEU A 36 15.62 -20.87 -11.78
C LEU A 36 14.37 -21.69 -11.50
N ILE A 37 13.25 -21.00 -11.40
CA ILE A 37 11.94 -21.60 -11.11
C ILE A 37 10.97 -21.16 -12.20
N PRO A 38 10.63 -22.02 -13.17
CA PRO A 38 9.57 -21.76 -14.13
C PRO A 38 8.20 -21.93 -13.47
N THR A 39 7.22 -21.22 -13.99
CA THR A 39 5.83 -21.28 -13.53
C THR A 39 4.90 -21.30 -14.75
N LEU A 40 3.94 -22.21 -14.77
CA LEU A 40 2.82 -22.19 -15.70
C LEU A 40 1.54 -21.95 -14.88
N THR A 41 0.72 -21.00 -15.30
CA THR A 41 -0.56 -20.68 -14.67
C THR A 41 -1.66 -20.67 -15.73
N ILE A 42 -2.79 -21.28 -15.42
CA ILE A 42 -4.03 -21.16 -16.19
C ILE A 42 -5.08 -20.67 -15.21
N THR A 43 -5.79 -19.60 -15.59
CA THR A 43 -6.81 -18.98 -14.74
C THR A 43 -8.10 -18.80 -15.53
N GLU A 44 -9.22 -19.15 -14.92
CA GLU A 44 -10.57 -18.83 -15.39
C GLU A 44 -11.19 -17.86 -14.39
N GLU A 45 -11.62 -16.72 -14.89
CA GLU A 45 -12.31 -15.69 -14.13
C GLU A 45 -13.71 -15.49 -14.71
N TYR A 46 -14.71 -15.49 -13.84
CA TYR A 46 -16.06 -15.04 -14.14
C TYR A 46 -16.38 -13.80 -13.30
N ASN A 47 -16.94 -12.79 -13.95
CA ASN A 47 -17.38 -11.56 -13.33
C ASN A 47 -18.73 -11.17 -13.91
N ASP A 48 -19.77 -11.02 -13.08
CA ASP A 48 -21.13 -10.71 -13.53
C ASP A 48 -21.38 -9.21 -13.76
N ASN A 49 -20.49 -8.36 -13.28
CA ASN A 49 -20.55 -6.90 -13.48
C ASN A 49 -19.12 -6.34 -13.71
N TYR A 50 -18.54 -6.69 -14.86
CA TYR A 50 -17.14 -6.38 -15.18
C TYR A 50 -16.81 -4.89 -15.10
N PHE A 51 -17.72 -4.01 -15.54
CA PHE A 51 -17.54 -2.57 -15.53
C PHE A 51 -18.01 -1.87 -14.25
N GLN A 52 -18.55 -2.61 -13.28
CA GLN A 52 -19.02 -2.08 -12.00
C GLN A 52 -20.07 -0.97 -12.19
N THR A 53 -21.05 -1.23 -13.00
CA THR A 53 -22.14 -0.30 -13.34
C THR A 53 -23.43 -0.67 -12.61
N GLU A 54 -24.23 0.35 -12.26
CA GLU A 54 -25.57 0.17 -11.66
C GLU A 54 -26.56 -0.49 -12.63
N ASN A 55 -26.56 0.00 -13.86
CA ASN A 55 -27.45 -0.44 -14.92
C ASN A 55 -26.65 -0.97 -16.09
N ASN A 56 -27.21 -1.88 -16.87
CA ASN A 56 -26.56 -2.53 -18.01
C ASN A 56 -25.29 -3.28 -17.60
N THR A 57 -25.38 -4.06 -16.53
CA THR A 57 -24.29 -4.93 -16.08
C THR A 57 -23.83 -5.85 -17.20
N GLN A 58 -22.53 -5.90 -17.40
CA GLN A 58 -21.93 -6.79 -18.40
C GLN A 58 -21.17 -7.90 -17.71
N GLU A 59 -21.59 -9.15 -17.97
CA GLU A 59 -20.84 -10.31 -17.52
C GLU A 59 -19.64 -10.56 -18.43
N GLU A 60 -18.55 -11.03 -17.85
CA GLU A 60 -17.34 -11.39 -18.59
C GLU A 60 -16.73 -12.70 -18.08
N TYR A 61 -16.20 -13.49 -19.01
CA TYR A 61 -15.39 -14.68 -18.76
C TYR A 61 -14.00 -14.45 -19.34
N ILE A 62 -12.99 -14.61 -18.53
CA ILE A 62 -11.59 -14.34 -18.91
C ILE A 62 -10.78 -15.60 -18.67
N THR A 63 -10.23 -16.16 -19.75
CA THR A 63 -9.24 -17.25 -19.66
C THR A 63 -7.83 -16.69 -19.79
N SER A 64 -6.99 -16.93 -18.80
CA SER A 64 -5.62 -16.45 -18.80
C SER A 64 -4.60 -17.58 -18.86
N TYR A 65 -3.58 -17.43 -19.68
CA TYR A 65 -2.48 -18.38 -19.85
C TYR A 65 -1.15 -17.68 -19.53
N GLY A 66 -0.57 -18.00 -18.39
CA GLY A 66 0.69 -17.42 -17.93
C GLY A 66 1.84 -18.43 -17.97
N LEU A 67 2.97 -18.05 -18.58
CA LEU A 67 4.21 -18.81 -18.56
C LEU A 67 5.33 -17.92 -18.05
N GLY A 68 5.66 -18.06 -16.78
CA GLY A 68 6.63 -17.23 -16.11
C GLY A 68 7.88 -17.96 -15.64
N PHE A 69 8.83 -17.19 -15.18
CA PHE A 69 9.97 -17.71 -14.43
C PHE A 69 10.44 -16.70 -13.38
N SER A 70 11.08 -17.23 -12.34
CA SER A 70 11.89 -16.44 -11.42
C SER A 70 13.32 -16.97 -11.38
N ALA A 71 14.31 -16.07 -11.45
CA ALA A 71 15.71 -16.40 -11.31
C ALA A 71 16.29 -15.68 -10.10
N GLY A 72 16.92 -16.42 -9.19
CA GLY A 72 17.57 -15.89 -7.99
C GLY A 72 19.08 -16.01 -8.10
N PHE A 73 19.78 -14.95 -7.72
CA PHE A 73 21.24 -14.87 -7.64
C PHE A 73 21.61 -14.47 -6.21
N LEU A 74 22.11 -15.41 -5.44
CA LEU A 74 22.39 -15.25 -4.02
C LEU A 74 23.89 -15.20 -3.77
N TYR A 75 24.36 -14.14 -3.16
CA TYR A 75 25.75 -13.96 -2.76
C TYR A 75 25.80 -13.27 -1.40
N LYS A 76 26.77 -13.63 -0.55
CA LYS A 76 26.97 -13.16 0.85
C LYS A 76 26.16 -11.94 1.34
N LYS A 77 26.21 -10.83 0.58
CA LYS A 77 25.63 -9.54 0.94
C LYS A 77 24.66 -9.00 -0.10
N ILE A 78 24.43 -9.75 -1.16
CA ILE A 78 23.61 -9.33 -2.30
C ILE A 78 22.72 -10.48 -2.71
N ASN A 79 21.42 -10.26 -2.70
CA ASN A 79 20.42 -11.15 -3.29
C ASN A 79 19.76 -10.41 -4.43
N LEU A 80 19.68 -11.04 -5.60
CA LEU A 80 18.98 -10.50 -6.75
C LEU A 80 17.94 -11.52 -7.21
N TYR A 81 16.73 -11.05 -7.51
CA TYR A 81 15.64 -11.86 -8.02
C TYR A 81 15.06 -11.21 -9.26
N LEU A 82 15.15 -11.91 -10.38
CA LEU A 82 14.51 -11.51 -11.62
C LEU A 82 13.25 -12.35 -11.83
N GLY A 83 12.12 -11.70 -12.00
CA GLY A 83 10.84 -12.30 -12.36
C GLY A 83 10.38 -11.83 -13.74
N TYR A 84 9.83 -12.75 -14.53
CA TYR A 84 9.10 -12.42 -15.75
C TYR A 84 7.88 -13.33 -15.85
N ASN A 85 6.70 -12.73 -15.90
CA ASN A 85 5.41 -13.43 -15.91
C ASN A 85 4.53 -12.84 -17.02
N PRO A 86 4.73 -13.25 -18.29
CA PRO A 86 3.79 -12.93 -19.36
C PRO A 86 2.51 -13.73 -19.18
N GLU A 87 1.39 -13.09 -19.47
CA GLU A 87 0.06 -13.69 -19.42
C GLU A 87 -0.73 -13.27 -20.67
N TYR A 88 -1.28 -14.23 -21.40
CA TYR A 88 -2.24 -13.96 -22.45
C TYR A 88 -3.64 -14.06 -21.86
N ARG A 89 -4.45 -13.03 -22.05
CA ARG A 89 -5.84 -12.97 -21.61
C ARG A 89 -6.77 -13.02 -22.81
N ASP A 90 -7.76 -13.88 -22.72
CA ASP A 90 -8.80 -14.15 -23.71
C ASP A 90 -10.13 -13.80 -23.08
N TYR A 91 -10.79 -12.78 -23.62
CA TYR A 91 -12.08 -12.25 -23.14
C TYR A 91 -13.19 -12.75 -24.01
N LYS A 92 -14.15 -13.46 -23.44
CA LYS A 92 -15.22 -14.09 -24.22
C LYS A 92 -16.18 -13.10 -24.87
N ASN A 93 -16.50 -11.97 -24.23
CA ASN A 93 -17.46 -10.99 -24.70
C ASN A 93 -16.81 -9.67 -25.12
N LEU A 94 -15.52 -9.51 -24.88
CA LEU A 94 -14.71 -8.31 -25.15
C LEU A 94 -13.47 -8.69 -25.96
N ASP A 95 -13.68 -9.36 -27.12
CA ASP A 95 -12.58 -9.89 -27.96
C ASP A 95 -11.57 -8.81 -28.40
N ASP A 96 -11.97 -7.54 -28.43
CA ASP A 96 -11.10 -6.39 -28.71
C ASP A 96 -10.10 -6.09 -27.59
N ARG A 97 -10.25 -6.73 -26.45
CA ARG A 97 -9.35 -6.65 -25.28
C ARG A 97 -8.42 -7.84 -25.12
N ASP A 98 -8.49 -8.81 -26.03
CA ASP A 98 -7.57 -9.93 -26.03
C ASP A 98 -6.12 -9.46 -26.19
N GLY A 99 -5.24 -9.94 -25.32
CA GLY A 99 -3.87 -9.46 -25.37
C GLY A 99 -2.91 -10.10 -24.41
N PHE A 100 -1.67 -9.69 -24.56
CA PHE A 100 -0.60 -10.07 -23.64
C PHE A 100 -0.41 -8.99 -22.58
N GLU A 101 -0.47 -9.42 -21.34
CA GLU A 101 0.00 -8.65 -20.21
C GLU A 101 1.41 -9.11 -19.84
N HIS A 102 2.25 -8.17 -19.45
CA HIS A 102 3.61 -8.45 -19.06
C HIS A 102 3.88 -7.95 -17.67
N TYR A 103 4.49 -8.78 -16.85
CA TYR A 103 5.03 -8.38 -15.56
C TYR A 103 6.50 -8.79 -15.50
N VAL A 104 7.38 -7.80 -15.42
CA VAL A 104 8.83 -7.98 -15.23
C VAL A 104 9.20 -7.35 -13.90
N SER A 105 9.96 -8.04 -13.05
CA SER A 105 10.51 -7.45 -11.83
C SER A 105 11.98 -7.81 -11.65
N LEU A 106 12.75 -6.87 -11.10
CA LEU A 106 14.07 -7.09 -10.59
C LEU A 106 14.10 -6.56 -9.15
N ASP A 107 14.23 -7.49 -8.22
CA ASP A 107 14.33 -7.18 -6.79
C ASP A 107 15.77 -7.43 -6.33
N GLY A 108 16.35 -6.47 -5.63
CA GLY A 108 17.70 -6.53 -5.08
C GLY A 108 17.70 -6.24 -3.59
N GLU A 109 18.44 -7.05 -2.83
CA GLU A 109 18.71 -6.82 -1.43
C GLU A 109 20.23 -6.72 -1.26
N PHE A 110 20.69 -5.67 -0.59
CA PHE A 110 22.09 -5.44 -0.32
C PHE A 110 22.31 -5.13 1.16
N ASN A 111 23.07 -5.99 1.82
CA ASN A 111 23.41 -5.91 3.24
C ASN A 111 24.92 -5.62 3.40
N PRO A 112 25.40 -4.36 3.21
CA PRO A 112 26.82 -4.03 3.29
C PRO A 112 27.40 -4.30 4.67
N SER A 113 26.57 -4.15 5.70
CA SER A 113 26.92 -4.44 7.10
C SER A 113 25.72 -5.06 7.83
N LYS A 114 25.92 -5.53 9.05
CA LYS A 114 24.82 -6.00 9.91
C LYS A 114 23.90 -4.86 10.40
N TYR A 115 24.24 -3.63 10.13
CA TYR A 115 23.52 -2.43 10.56
C TYR A 115 22.82 -1.71 9.41
N THR A 116 23.03 -2.15 8.18
CA THR A 116 22.50 -1.47 6.99
C THR A 116 21.87 -2.48 6.07
N ASN A 117 20.61 -2.26 5.75
CA ASN A 117 19.84 -2.99 4.74
C ASN A 117 19.41 -2.02 3.65
N ILE A 118 19.62 -2.37 2.40
CA ILE A 118 19.20 -1.60 1.23
C ILE A 118 18.47 -2.53 0.29
N ASN A 119 17.26 -2.17 -0.07
CA ASN A 119 16.44 -2.89 -1.04
C ASN A 119 16.21 -2.00 -2.26
N ALA A 120 16.22 -2.60 -3.42
CA ALA A 120 15.88 -1.95 -4.67
C ALA A 120 14.90 -2.81 -5.46
N ARG A 121 13.92 -2.22 -6.08
CA ARG A 121 12.95 -2.89 -6.95
C ARG A 121 12.77 -2.09 -8.22
N LEU A 122 12.82 -2.79 -9.34
CA LEU A 122 12.40 -2.27 -10.64
C LEU A 122 11.27 -3.18 -11.13
N ALA A 123 10.19 -2.60 -11.65
CA ALA A 123 9.14 -3.38 -12.28
C ALA A 123 8.61 -2.68 -13.52
N TYR A 124 8.18 -3.50 -14.47
CA TYR A 124 7.43 -3.09 -15.64
C TYR A 124 6.19 -3.96 -15.73
N THR A 125 5.05 -3.31 -15.88
CA THR A 125 3.75 -3.98 -15.98
C THR A 125 2.98 -3.43 -17.17
N THR A 126 2.39 -4.31 -17.96
CA THR A 126 1.30 -3.95 -18.86
C THR A 126 0.05 -4.67 -18.42
N LYS A 127 -1.08 -4.04 -18.49
CA LYS A 127 -2.39 -4.64 -18.23
C LYS A 127 -3.44 -3.99 -19.10
N ASP A 128 -4.53 -4.71 -19.32
CA ASP A 128 -5.75 -4.12 -19.83
C ASP A 128 -6.59 -3.64 -18.64
N ASP A 129 -6.84 -2.34 -18.59
CA ASP A 129 -7.65 -1.72 -17.55
C ASP A 129 -9.11 -1.61 -18.00
N LYS A 130 -10.05 -1.86 -17.08
CA LYS A 130 -11.49 -1.88 -17.37
C LYS A 130 -12.01 -0.57 -17.96
N GLU A 131 -11.46 0.56 -17.53
CA GLU A 131 -11.92 1.89 -17.91
C GLU A 131 -11.07 2.51 -19.02
N SER A 132 -9.76 2.32 -18.97
CA SER A 132 -8.81 2.99 -19.85
C SER A 132 -8.28 2.13 -21.01
N GLY A 133 -8.50 0.79 -20.98
CA GLY A 133 -7.91 -0.10 -21.96
C GLY A 133 -6.46 -0.44 -21.65
N GLU A 134 -5.58 -0.47 -22.68
CA GLU A 134 -4.18 -0.81 -22.48
C GLU A 134 -3.47 0.23 -21.61
N THR A 135 -2.90 -0.23 -20.51
CA THR A 135 -2.08 0.58 -19.61
C THR A 135 -0.70 -0.05 -19.47
N TRP A 136 0.31 0.78 -19.25
CA TRP A 136 1.62 0.28 -18.87
C TRP A 136 2.25 1.17 -17.78
N GLU A 137 3.01 0.56 -16.93
CA GLU A 137 3.64 1.21 -15.79
C GLU A 137 5.08 0.74 -15.61
N ASN A 138 5.99 1.68 -15.40
CA ASN A 138 7.33 1.43 -14.91
C ASN A 138 7.45 1.93 -13.48
N THR A 139 7.93 1.09 -12.59
CA THR A 139 8.23 1.48 -11.22
C THR A 139 9.69 1.25 -10.89
N ALA A 140 10.25 2.16 -10.09
CA ALA A 140 11.56 2.01 -9.49
C ALA A 140 11.47 2.41 -8.02
N ALA A 141 11.93 1.56 -7.13
CA ALA A 141 11.97 1.85 -5.71
C ALA A 141 13.34 1.51 -5.13
N ILE A 142 13.83 2.33 -4.22
CA ILE A 142 14.94 2.03 -3.33
C ILE A 142 14.52 2.39 -1.93
N TYR A 143 14.72 1.50 -0.97
CA TYR A 143 14.39 1.74 0.42
C TYR A 143 15.34 0.96 1.32
N GLY A 144 15.52 1.46 2.52
CA GLY A 144 16.38 0.79 3.46
C GLY A 144 16.44 1.48 4.80
N ASP A 145 17.21 0.86 5.67
CA ASP A 145 17.47 1.37 6.99
C ASP A 145 18.96 1.26 7.32
N THR A 146 19.42 2.16 8.19
CA THR A 146 20.78 2.15 8.71
C THR A 146 20.76 2.49 10.19
N GLN A 147 21.21 1.57 11.01
CA GLN A 147 21.40 1.78 12.42
C GLN A 147 22.78 2.45 12.66
N PHE A 148 22.82 3.75 12.91
CA PHE A 148 24.06 4.48 13.20
C PHE A 148 24.61 4.17 14.57
N THR A 149 23.73 4.04 15.57
CA THR A 149 24.08 3.65 16.93
C THR A 149 23.05 2.63 17.44
N GLN A 150 23.25 2.07 18.62
CA GLN A 150 22.23 1.18 19.24
C GLN A 150 20.84 1.83 19.37
N ASN A 151 20.82 3.16 19.39
CA ASN A 151 19.63 3.94 19.69
C ASN A 151 19.18 4.85 18.54
N THR A 152 19.94 4.93 17.45
CA THR A 152 19.64 5.85 16.34
C THR A 152 19.53 5.07 15.05
N ASN A 153 18.36 5.17 14.42
CA ASN A 153 18.04 4.59 13.14
C ASN A 153 17.72 5.67 12.10
N LEU A 154 18.18 5.46 10.87
CA LEU A 154 17.84 6.24 9.70
C LEU A 154 17.05 5.33 8.75
N ASP A 155 15.86 5.74 8.38
CA ASP A 155 15.03 5.10 7.37
C ASP A 155 14.95 6.00 6.13
N TYR A 156 15.01 5.40 4.96
CA TYR A 156 14.92 6.16 3.71
C TYR A 156 14.20 5.35 2.64
N SER A 157 13.46 6.04 1.80
CA SER A 157 12.88 5.46 0.62
C SER A 157 12.82 6.47 -0.52
N HIS A 158 12.90 5.95 -1.73
CA HIS A 158 12.59 6.67 -2.94
C HIS A 158 11.77 5.76 -3.86
N PHE A 159 10.67 6.26 -4.34
CA PHE A 159 9.78 5.59 -5.27
C PHE A 159 9.55 6.46 -6.48
N TYR A 160 9.63 5.86 -7.63
CA TYR A 160 9.32 6.46 -8.91
C TYR A 160 8.36 5.55 -9.67
N SER A 161 7.29 6.10 -10.20
CA SER A 161 6.39 5.43 -11.13
C SER A 161 6.14 6.30 -12.34
N LYS A 162 6.03 5.67 -13.49
CA LYS A 162 5.57 6.31 -14.71
C LYS A 162 4.60 5.38 -15.41
N SER A 163 3.37 5.83 -15.56
CA SER A 163 2.30 5.09 -16.22
C SER A 163 1.76 5.83 -17.44
N PHE A 164 1.13 5.06 -18.32
CA PHE A 164 0.41 5.55 -19.48
C PHE A 164 -0.91 4.81 -19.55
N ASP A 165 -2.00 5.56 -19.55
CA ASP A 165 -3.34 5.05 -19.68
C ASP A 165 -3.94 5.50 -21.01
N GLN A 166 -4.39 4.56 -21.83
CA GLN A 166 -5.09 4.88 -23.06
C GLN A 166 -6.56 5.18 -22.77
N GLN A 167 -7.00 6.38 -23.04
CA GLN A 167 -8.42 6.68 -22.97
C GLN A 167 -9.15 6.08 -24.16
N LEU A 168 -9.93 5.03 -23.95
CA LEU A 168 -10.69 4.31 -24.99
C LEU A 168 -11.63 5.24 -25.78
N ARG A 169 -12.15 6.29 -25.15
CA ARG A 169 -13.12 7.21 -25.77
C ARG A 169 -12.51 8.21 -26.71
N THR A 170 -11.26 8.62 -26.51
CA THR A 170 -10.58 9.67 -27.26
C THR A 170 -9.37 9.18 -28.02
N GLY A 171 -8.85 7.98 -27.68
CA GLY A 171 -7.59 7.45 -28.20
C GLY A 171 -6.36 8.23 -27.75
N THR A 172 -6.51 9.16 -26.81
CA THR A 172 -5.40 9.91 -26.23
C THR A 172 -4.77 9.12 -25.10
N TYR A 173 -3.46 9.29 -24.92
CA TYR A 173 -2.74 8.70 -23.81
C TYR A 173 -2.55 9.74 -22.70
N ASN A 174 -2.96 9.41 -21.48
CA ASN A 174 -2.58 10.15 -20.30
C ASN A 174 -1.25 9.61 -19.80
N GLU A 175 -0.29 10.50 -19.58
CA GLU A 175 0.97 10.17 -18.93
C GLU A 175 0.88 10.65 -17.49
N HIS A 176 1.16 9.76 -16.54
CA HIS A 176 1.22 10.05 -15.12
C HIS A 176 2.61 9.69 -14.59
N GLU A 177 3.26 10.62 -13.90
CA GLU A 177 4.60 10.47 -13.35
C GLU A 177 4.58 10.81 -11.86
N LEU A 178 4.79 9.81 -11.00
CA LEU A 178 4.85 9.95 -9.55
C LEU A 178 6.29 9.78 -9.06
N ASN A 179 6.77 10.71 -8.27
CA ASN A 179 8.09 10.67 -7.64
C ASN A 179 7.94 10.99 -6.16
N ARG A 180 8.26 10.03 -5.29
CA ARG A 180 8.16 10.17 -3.83
C ARG A 180 9.48 9.81 -3.16
N ALA A 181 9.98 10.69 -2.31
CA ALA A 181 11.14 10.43 -1.48
C ALA A 181 10.79 10.65 0.00
N THR A 182 11.28 9.76 0.86
CA THR A 182 11.15 9.92 2.31
C THR A 182 12.48 9.70 2.99
N VAL A 183 12.72 10.45 4.07
CA VAL A 183 13.83 10.22 4.96
C VAL A 183 13.37 10.46 6.39
N GLY A 184 13.71 9.54 7.29
CA GLY A 184 13.37 9.62 8.70
C GLY A 184 14.56 9.28 9.57
N ILE A 185 14.72 10.00 10.68
CA ILE A 185 15.69 9.67 11.72
C ILE A 185 14.94 9.51 13.03
N THR A 186 15.18 8.39 13.70
CA THR A 186 14.59 8.10 15.01
C THR A 186 15.70 7.83 16.02
N ASN A 187 15.58 8.44 17.18
CA ASN A 187 16.48 8.20 18.30
C ASN A 187 15.70 7.77 19.54
N GLN A 188 16.13 6.68 20.16
CA GLN A 188 15.62 6.19 21.43
C GLN A 188 16.60 6.63 22.54
N PHE A 189 16.21 7.59 23.37
CA PHE A 189 17.05 8.16 24.42
C PHE A 189 16.72 7.65 25.83
N GLY A 190 15.70 6.80 25.95
CA GLY A 190 15.30 6.10 27.17
C GLY A 190 14.73 4.73 26.88
N LYS A 191 14.24 4.00 27.90
CA LYS A 191 13.63 2.67 27.69
C LYS A 191 12.39 2.73 26.79
N LYS A 192 11.63 3.82 26.87
CA LYS A 192 10.40 4.09 26.11
C LYS A 192 10.42 5.46 25.46
N ASP A 193 11.44 6.27 25.75
CA ASP A 193 11.54 7.63 25.27
C ASP A 193 12.16 7.63 23.88
N ARG A 194 11.49 8.24 22.93
CA ARG A 194 11.91 8.32 21.55
C ARG A 194 11.55 9.66 20.95
N MET A 195 12.34 10.09 20.00
CA MET A 195 12.05 11.24 19.17
C MET A 195 12.46 10.95 17.73
N GLY A 196 11.85 11.63 16.79
CA GLY A 196 12.23 11.49 15.40
C GLY A 196 11.82 12.69 14.57
N LEU A 197 12.48 12.79 13.43
CA LEU A 197 12.18 13.74 12.38
C LEU A 197 11.96 12.96 11.10
N ASN A 198 10.94 13.32 10.34
CA ASN A 198 10.66 12.75 9.04
C ASN A 198 10.49 13.87 8.03
N PHE A 199 10.90 13.62 6.82
CA PHE A 199 10.68 14.49 5.67
C PHE A 199 10.19 13.64 4.50
N SER A 200 9.10 14.02 3.86
CA SER A 200 8.68 13.45 2.59
C SER A 200 8.54 14.53 1.53
N TYR A 201 8.89 14.15 0.33
CA TYR A 201 8.72 14.90 -0.90
C TYR A 201 7.92 14.04 -1.89
N GLU A 202 6.96 14.64 -2.56
CA GLU A 202 6.16 13.98 -3.58
C GLU A 202 5.95 14.95 -4.75
N LEU A 203 6.18 14.46 -5.94
CA LEU A 203 5.85 15.13 -7.20
C LEU A 203 4.91 14.19 -7.96
N ASP A 204 3.76 14.70 -8.32
CA ASP A 204 2.74 14.00 -9.11
C ASP A 204 2.45 14.88 -10.35
N ASP A 205 2.81 14.39 -11.54
CA ASP A 205 2.74 15.14 -12.80
C ASP A 205 1.84 14.38 -13.80
N TYR A 206 0.79 15.03 -14.24
CA TYR A 206 -0.13 14.53 -15.24
C TYR A 206 0.06 15.28 -16.56
N LYS A 207 0.17 14.55 -17.66
CA LYS A 207 0.23 15.13 -19.01
C LYS A 207 -0.92 14.60 -19.85
N ASN A 208 -1.52 15.50 -20.62
CA ASN A 208 -2.67 15.19 -21.47
C ASN A 208 -3.91 14.70 -20.69
N SER A 209 -4.03 15.08 -19.44
CA SER A 209 -5.15 14.80 -18.56
C SER A 209 -5.78 16.11 -18.09
N ASN A 210 -7.02 16.04 -17.61
CA ASN A 210 -7.66 17.15 -16.88
C ASN A 210 -7.34 17.10 -15.37
N ALA A 211 -6.51 16.15 -14.95
CA ALA A 211 -6.03 16.08 -13.57
C ALA A 211 -4.83 17.03 -13.40
N ASP A 212 -4.82 17.77 -12.33
CA ASP A 212 -3.72 18.65 -11.98
C ASP A 212 -2.59 17.86 -11.32
N GLY A 213 -1.37 18.15 -11.74
CA GLY A 213 -0.19 17.74 -11.02
C GLY A 213 0.01 18.56 -9.76
N TYR A 214 0.81 18.04 -8.85
CA TYR A 214 1.19 18.78 -7.64
C TYR A 214 2.59 18.43 -7.17
N THR A 215 3.17 19.36 -6.41
CA THR A 215 4.39 19.13 -5.63
C THR A 215 4.04 19.26 -4.15
N ARG A 216 4.42 18.25 -3.35
CA ARG A 216 4.11 18.19 -1.93
C ARG A 216 5.37 18.02 -1.08
N TYR A 217 5.49 18.83 -0.03
CA TYR A 217 6.52 18.71 1.00
C TYR A 217 5.86 18.47 2.36
N ASN A 218 6.39 17.51 3.13
CA ASN A 218 5.81 17.16 4.42
C ASN A 218 6.91 16.87 5.46
N PRO A 219 7.55 17.88 6.05
CA PRO A 219 8.37 17.71 7.25
C PRO A 219 7.50 17.43 8.49
N SER A 220 7.93 16.51 9.34
CA SER A 220 7.27 16.23 10.60
C SER A 220 8.27 15.84 11.69
N GLY A 221 7.88 16.06 12.95
CA GLY A 221 8.65 15.66 14.11
C GLY A 221 7.75 15.11 15.19
N PHE A 222 8.26 14.15 15.94
CA PHE A 222 7.55 13.56 17.08
C PHE A 222 8.47 13.36 18.26
N ILE A 223 7.87 13.32 19.43
CA ILE A 223 8.52 12.94 20.70
C ILE A 223 7.55 12.15 21.57
N THR A 224 8.03 11.04 22.11
CA THR A 224 7.35 10.28 23.18
C THR A 224 8.26 10.33 24.41
N TYR A 225 7.79 10.87 25.53
CA TYR A 225 8.56 11.03 26.75
C TYR A 225 7.79 10.56 27.98
N TRP A 226 8.40 9.70 28.79
CA TRP A 226 7.82 9.19 30.01
C TRP A 226 8.33 9.97 31.21
N ILE A 227 7.53 10.92 31.72
CA ILE A 227 7.82 11.74 32.89
C ILE A 227 8.02 10.88 34.13
N THR A 228 7.22 9.81 34.23
CA THR A 228 7.34 8.78 35.26
C THR A 228 7.07 7.42 34.62
N PRO A 229 7.34 6.28 35.28
CA PRO A 229 7.00 4.96 34.71
C PRO A 229 5.53 4.78 34.35
N LEU A 230 4.65 5.60 34.89
CA LEU A 230 3.19 5.54 34.71
C LEU A 230 2.60 6.68 33.86
N ASN A 231 3.33 7.78 33.68
CA ASN A 231 2.80 8.95 32.99
C ASN A 231 3.73 9.33 31.85
N GLY A 232 3.20 9.44 30.67
CA GLY A 232 3.92 9.82 29.45
C GLY A 232 3.24 10.96 28.71
N LEU A 233 3.99 11.54 27.82
CA LEU A 233 3.56 12.54 26.86
C LEU A 233 3.98 12.07 25.47
N ASP A 234 3.06 12.09 24.53
CA ASP A 234 3.30 11.88 23.12
C ASP A 234 2.87 13.13 22.35
N SER A 235 3.72 13.62 21.47
CA SER A 235 3.45 14.81 20.68
C SER A 235 4.02 14.68 19.30
N GLN A 236 3.31 15.19 18.30
CA GLN A 236 3.73 15.27 16.93
C GLN A 236 3.35 16.62 16.34
N ILE A 237 4.20 17.15 15.49
CA ILE A 237 3.92 18.28 14.63
C ILE A 237 4.26 17.90 13.20
N ALA A 238 3.46 18.36 12.24
CA ALA A 238 3.69 18.17 10.83
C ALA A 238 3.31 19.45 10.08
N TYR A 239 4.06 19.75 9.04
CA TYR A 239 3.71 20.76 8.06
C TYR A 239 3.58 20.07 6.71
N ARG A 240 2.58 20.41 5.93
CA ARG A 240 2.40 19.94 4.57
C ARG A 240 2.16 21.14 3.69
N ASN A 241 2.94 21.25 2.64
CA ASN A 241 2.67 22.18 1.55
C ASN A 241 2.38 21.37 0.28
N THR A 242 1.28 21.68 -0.38
CA THR A 242 0.89 21.08 -1.67
C THR A 242 0.66 22.21 -2.66
N ASP A 243 1.58 22.33 -3.63
CA ASP A 243 1.53 23.30 -4.71
C ASP A 243 0.94 22.60 -5.94
N PHE A 244 -0.21 23.06 -6.43
CA PHE A 244 -0.88 22.52 -7.61
C PHE A 244 -0.45 23.25 -8.87
N ASP A 245 -0.41 22.58 -10.00
CA ASP A 245 0.16 23.13 -11.24
C ASP A 245 -0.74 24.18 -11.92
N GLU A 246 -2.09 24.06 -11.93
CA GLU A 246 -2.95 24.94 -12.75
C GLU A 246 -4.34 25.29 -12.17
N SER A 247 -5.12 24.37 -11.62
CA SER A 247 -6.58 24.60 -11.40
C SER A 247 -7.02 24.61 -9.94
N PHE A 248 -6.24 24.08 -9.04
CA PHE A 248 -6.57 24.02 -7.61
C PHE A 248 -5.74 25.02 -6.82
N ASP A 249 -6.32 25.52 -5.74
CA ASP A 249 -5.63 26.37 -4.79
C ASP A 249 -4.50 25.60 -4.10
N ASP A 250 -3.36 26.24 -3.92
CA ASP A 250 -2.28 25.70 -3.09
C ASP A 250 -2.77 25.50 -1.66
N ILE A 251 -2.31 24.42 -1.03
CA ILE A 251 -2.75 24.07 0.32
C ILE A 251 -1.55 23.96 1.26
N GLU A 252 -1.52 24.83 2.26
CA GLU A 252 -0.62 24.68 3.40
C GLU A 252 -1.37 24.11 4.60
N THR A 253 -0.89 23.03 5.16
CA THR A 253 -1.52 22.38 6.34
C THR A 253 -0.51 22.26 7.48
N TYR A 254 -0.90 22.75 8.64
CA TYR A 254 -0.18 22.60 9.91
C TYR A 254 -0.98 21.67 10.82
N THR A 255 -0.42 20.52 11.16
CA THR A 255 -1.08 19.57 12.07
C THR A 255 -0.24 19.36 13.31
N GLY A 256 -0.86 19.39 14.47
CA GLY A 256 -0.20 19.08 15.72
C GLY A 256 -1.10 18.26 16.63
N HIS A 257 -0.53 17.33 17.38
CA HIS A 257 -1.23 16.71 18.49
C HIS A 257 -0.36 16.61 19.72
N ILE A 258 -1.02 16.60 20.85
CA ILE A 258 -0.46 16.29 22.15
C ILE A 258 -1.35 15.26 22.82
N ARG A 259 -0.74 14.21 23.39
CA ARG A 259 -1.42 13.11 24.03
C ARG A 259 -0.78 12.82 25.38
N TYR A 260 -1.51 13.02 26.45
CA TYR A 260 -1.11 12.59 27.78
C TYR A 260 -1.51 11.13 27.97
N LEU A 261 -0.55 10.31 28.38
CA LEU A 261 -0.68 8.87 28.59
C LEU A 261 -0.65 8.56 30.08
N ARG A 262 -1.61 7.76 30.55
CA ARG A 262 -1.63 7.21 31.91
C ARG A 262 -1.65 5.70 31.85
N LYS A 263 -0.57 5.10 32.31
CA LYS A 263 -0.46 3.65 32.42
C LYS A 263 -1.16 3.15 33.67
N PHE A 264 -2.19 2.31 33.52
CA PHE A 264 -2.91 1.65 34.61
C PHE A 264 -2.40 0.24 34.87
N SER A 265 -1.93 -0.45 33.83
CA SER A 265 -1.25 -1.73 33.94
C SER A 265 -0.19 -1.87 32.84
N GLU A 266 0.51 -3.00 32.76
CA GLU A 266 1.47 -3.24 31.66
C GLU A 266 0.82 -3.31 30.29
N LEU A 267 -0.46 -3.62 30.24
CA LEU A 267 -1.22 -3.89 29.03
C LEU A 267 -2.34 -2.86 28.78
N PHE A 268 -2.54 -1.89 29.68
CA PHE A 268 -3.67 -0.97 29.60
C PHE A 268 -3.24 0.45 29.95
N ASP A 269 -3.35 1.33 28.97
CA ASP A 269 -3.04 2.75 29.06
C ASP A 269 -4.29 3.57 28.73
N GLY A 270 -4.60 4.59 29.50
CA GLY A 270 -5.61 5.61 29.16
C GLY A 270 -4.94 6.86 28.60
N TYR A 271 -5.66 7.64 27.83
CA TYR A 271 -5.14 8.88 27.27
C TYR A 271 -6.16 10.02 27.23
N LEU A 272 -5.61 11.23 27.28
CA LEU A 272 -6.26 12.46 26.84
C LEU A 272 -5.47 12.97 25.63
N LYS A 273 -6.15 13.30 24.54
CA LYS A 273 -5.53 13.75 23.30
C LYS A 273 -6.21 15.03 22.83
N TYR A 274 -5.41 15.95 22.35
CA TYR A 274 -5.86 17.11 21.60
C TYR A 274 -5.10 17.14 20.28
N ARG A 275 -5.81 17.21 19.17
CA ARG A 275 -5.25 17.43 17.84
C ARG A 275 -5.84 18.70 17.27
N HIS A 276 -5.01 19.45 16.56
CA HIS A 276 -5.42 20.62 15.79
C HIS A 276 -4.79 20.51 14.39
N SER A 277 -5.59 20.76 13.38
CA SER A 277 -5.19 20.95 12.01
C SER A 277 -5.63 22.29 11.54
N TYR A 278 -4.74 23.01 10.86
CA TYR A 278 -5.00 24.30 10.23
C TYR A 278 -4.57 24.18 8.79
N SER A 279 -5.50 24.39 7.85
CA SER A 279 -5.27 24.37 6.41
C SER A 279 -5.55 25.73 5.83
N GLN A 280 -4.54 26.30 5.21
CA GLN A 280 -4.65 27.60 4.49
C GLN A 280 -4.84 27.32 3.01
N ARG A 281 -5.82 27.98 2.40
CA ARG A 281 -6.15 27.92 0.98
C ARG A 281 -6.54 29.31 0.49
N ASP A 282 -6.44 29.57 -0.81
CA ASP A 282 -6.93 30.83 -1.39
C ASP A 282 -8.44 30.99 -1.22
N SER A 283 -9.19 29.89 -1.19
CA SER A 283 -10.65 29.86 -0.99
C SER A 283 -11.08 30.12 0.46
N GLY A 284 -10.19 30.07 1.44
CA GLY A 284 -10.46 30.30 2.86
C GLY A 284 -9.68 29.35 3.76
N ASP A 285 -9.42 29.81 4.96
CA ASP A 285 -8.71 29.01 5.97
C ASP A 285 -9.67 28.03 6.65
N HIS A 286 -9.17 26.85 6.98
CA HIS A 286 -9.96 25.78 7.62
C HIS A 286 -9.26 25.26 8.87
N HIS A 287 -9.98 25.24 9.99
CA HIS A 287 -9.51 24.73 11.27
C HIS A 287 -10.29 23.50 11.69
N ILE A 288 -9.57 22.47 12.12
CA ILE A 288 -10.17 21.27 12.74
C ILE A 288 -9.56 21.07 14.14
N TYR A 289 -10.40 21.10 15.15
CA TYR A 289 -10.02 20.84 16.54
C TYR A 289 -10.61 19.52 16.99
N HIS A 290 -9.79 18.66 17.56
CA HIS A 290 -10.21 17.31 17.99
C HIS A 290 -9.71 16.98 19.40
N PRO A 291 -10.40 17.43 20.46
CA PRO A 291 -10.21 16.90 21.80
C PRO A 291 -10.83 15.50 21.93
N SER A 292 -10.09 14.55 22.48
CA SER A 292 -10.57 13.17 22.68
C SER A 292 -10.00 12.54 23.95
N VAL A 293 -10.70 11.54 24.46
CA VAL A 293 -10.29 10.69 25.56
C VAL A 293 -10.44 9.23 25.13
N GLY A 294 -9.52 8.39 25.56
CA GLY A 294 -9.56 6.99 25.16
C GLY A 294 -8.60 6.12 25.94
N PHE A 295 -8.45 4.90 25.43
CA PHE A 295 -7.53 3.93 26.00
C PHE A 295 -6.91 3.05 24.94
N ASP A 296 -5.72 2.53 25.26
CA ASP A 296 -5.01 1.50 24.52
C ASP A 296 -4.94 0.23 25.38
N TRP A 297 -5.31 -0.89 24.81
CA TRP A 297 -5.29 -2.17 25.48
C TRP A 297 -4.60 -3.23 24.63
N GLU A 298 -3.45 -3.71 25.12
CA GLU A 298 -2.68 -4.78 24.50
C GLU A 298 -2.87 -6.07 25.29
N THR A 299 -3.61 -7.04 24.78
CA THR A 299 -3.84 -8.32 25.47
C THR A 299 -2.84 -9.41 25.07
N GLY A 300 -1.76 -9.05 24.40
CA GLY A 300 -0.69 -9.94 23.92
C GLY A 300 -0.25 -9.57 22.51
N THR A 301 0.61 -10.40 21.90
CA THR A 301 1.14 -10.18 20.55
C THR A 301 0.08 -10.22 19.44
N ASP A 302 -1.06 -10.87 19.73
CA ASP A 302 -2.11 -11.14 18.75
C ASP A 302 -3.34 -10.24 18.94
N SER A 303 -3.23 -9.17 19.72
CA SER A 303 -4.33 -8.23 19.89
C SER A 303 -3.89 -6.86 20.37
N HIS A 304 -4.50 -5.87 19.76
CA HIS A 304 -4.41 -4.47 20.11
C HIS A 304 -5.78 -3.84 19.97
N ILE A 305 -6.16 -3.01 20.92
CA ILE A 305 -7.41 -2.26 20.89
C ILE A 305 -7.10 -0.85 21.38
N SER A 306 -7.25 0.12 20.52
CA SER A 306 -7.25 1.55 20.83
C SER A 306 -8.65 2.08 20.58
N LEU A 307 -9.27 2.64 21.59
CA LEU A 307 -10.60 3.25 21.48
C LEU A 307 -10.56 4.66 22.05
N GLY A 308 -11.12 5.59 21.31
CA GLY A 308 -11.27 6.98 21.71
C GLY A 308 -12.66 7.52 21.36
N ILE A 309 -13.09 8.49 22.13
CA ILE A 309 -14.27 9.30 21.84
C ILE A 309 -13.86 10.76 21.96
N GLY A 310 -14.30 11.56 21.03
CA GLY A 310 -14.01 12.99 20.98
C GLY A 310 -15.08 13.77 20.26
N ILE A 311 -14.87 15.06 20.17
CA ILE A 311 -15.69 15.95 19.35
C ILE A 311 -14.76 16.53 18.29
N LEU A 312 -15.21 16.54 17.06
CA LEU A 312 -14.54 17.19 15.96
C LEU A 312 -15.26 18.52 15.72
N PHE A 313 -14.53 19.62 15.82
CA PHE A 313 -15.02 20.95 15.52
C PHE A 313 -14.33 21.40 14.21
N SER A 314 -15.09 21.69 13.19
CA SER A 314 -14.63 22.22 11.92
C SER A 314 -15.11 23.65 11.76
N GLU A 315 -14.20 24.58 11.46
CA GLU A 315 -14.46 26.00 11.33
C GLU A 315 -13.83 26.52 10.03
N TRP A 316 -14.60 27.22 9.21
CA TRP A 316 -14.15 27.89 7.99
C TRP A 316 -14.20 29.42 8.16
N ASP A 317 -13.12 30.12 7.82
CA ASP A 317 -13.04 31.59 8.01
C ASP A 317 -14.05 32.38 7.15
N ASN A 318 -14.49 31.82 6.03
CA ASN A 318 -15.31 32.53 5.03
C ASN A 318 -16.77 32.06 4.95
N ASP A 319 -17.18 31.02 5.67
CA ASP A 319 -18.53 30.44 5.56
C ASP A 319 -19.15 30.15 6.92
N ASN A 320 -20.51 30.13 6.94
CA ASN A 320 -21.28 29.77 8.13
C ASN A 320 -21.41 28.24 8.31
N ASP A 321 -20.56 27.45 7.69
CA ASP A 321 -20.63 25.98 7.68
C ASP A 321 -19.77 25.33 8.78
N ASP A 322 -19.76 25.94 9.98
CA ASP A 322 -19.17 25.31 11.14
C ASP A 322 -19.88 24.00 11.47
N SER A 323 -19.14 22.92 11.58
CA SER A 323 -19.69 21.61 11.95
C SER A 323 -19.14 21.09 13.27
N ASN A 324 -19.98 20.35 13.99
CA ASN A 324 -19.60 19.72 15.25
C ASN A 324 -20.08 18.27 15.25
N ASP A 325 -19.13 17.32 15.12
CA ASP A 325 -19.45 15.92 15.04
C ASP A 325 -18.93 15.15 16.25
N LEU A 326 -19.77 14.27 16.81
CA LEU A 326 -19.32 13.27 17.75
C LEU A 326 -18.52 12.22 17.00
N PHE A 327 -17.30 11.99 17.43
CA PHE A 327 -16.36 11.18 16.68
C PHE A 327 -15.84 10.01 17.54
N PHE A 328 -15.77 8.84 16.90
CA PHE A 328 -15.18 7.63 17.47
C PHE A 328 -13.88 7.30 16.72
N GLU A 329 -12.78 7.26 17.47
CA GLU A 329 -11.49 6.81 16.97
C GLU A 329 -11.28 5.37 17.43
N MET A 330 -11.08 4.45 16.50
CA MET A 330 -10.84 3.05 16.78
C MET A 330 -9.71 2.52 15.90
N ASP A 331 -8.80 1.80 16.54
CA ASP A 331 -7.86 0.90 15.88
C ASP A 331 -7.79 -0.39 16.67
N ALA A 332 -8.31 -1.46 16.09
CA ALA A 332 -8.43 -2.72 16.80
C ALA A 332 -8.13 -3.90 15.89
N TYR A 333 -7.34 -4.82 16.40
CA TYR A 333 -7.23 -6.14 15.82
C TYR A 333 -7.17 -7.21 16.91
N LYS A 334 -7.74 -8.38 16.61
CA LYS A 334 -7.65 -9.57 17.44
C LYS A 334 -7.54 -10.81 16.59
N ILE A 335 -6.55 -11.65 16.89
CA ILE A 335 -6.41 -12.96 16.26
C ILE A 335 -6.74 -14.04 17.32
N PHE A 336 -7.74 -14.85 17.02
CA PHE A 336 -8.13 -16.00 17.82
C PHE A 336 -7.59 -17.28 17.18
N HIS A 337 -6.65 -17.91 17.82
CA HIS A 337 -6.17 -19.25 17.43
C HIS A 337 -7.03 -20.32 18.09
N PHE A 338 -8.09 -20.78 17.42
CA PHE A 338 -8.96 -21.84 17.97
C PHE A 338 -8.37 -23.24 17.78
N SER A 339 -7.33 -23.37 16.98
CA SER A 339 -6.53 -24.59 16.84
C SER A 339 -5.15 -24.27 16.24
N LYS A 340 -4.24 -25.27 16.22
CA LYS A 340 -2.98 -25.16 15.46
C LYS A 340 -3.17 -25.00 13.95
N ARG A 341 -4.39 -25.18 13.46
CA ARG A 341 -4.76 -25.16 12.04
C ARG A 341 -5.72 -24.05 11.68
N GLY A 342 -6.23 -23.31 12.65
CA GLY A 342 -7.27 -22.33 12.41
C GLY A 342 -7.11 -21.04 13.21
N SER A 343 -7.32 -19.93 12.54
CA SER A 343 -7.33 -18.62 13.16
C SER A 343 -8.49 -17.77 12.61
N LEU A 344 -9.09 -16.98 13.47
CA LEU A 344 -10.05 -15.95 13.15
C LEU A 344 -9.42 -14.59 13.49
N SER A 345 -9.27 -13.73 12.51
CA SER A 345 -8.84 -12.34 12.69
C SER A 345 -10.05 -11.43 12.61
N ILE A 346 -10.16 -10.53 13.58
CA ILE A 346 -11.14 -9.44 13.63
C ILE A 346 -10.35 -8.14 13.58
N THR A 347 -10.73 -7.24 12.69
CA THR A 347 -10.15 -5.91 12.58
C THR A 347 -11.24 -4.85 12.61
N GLY A 348 -10.92 -3.69 13.15
CA GLY A 348 -11.80 -2.54 13.15
C GLY A 348 -10.98 -1.28 13.16
N SER A 349 -11.36 -0.29 12.36
CA SER A 349 -10.76 1.03 12.40
C SER A 349 -11.80 2.09 12.11
N SER A 350 -11.70 3.22 12.79
CA SER A 350 -12.46 4.42 12.48
C SER A 350 -11.59 5.64 12.76
N GLY A 351 -11.84 6.68 12.00
CA GLY A 351 -11.03 7.88 12.08
C GLY A 351 -11.59 8.96 11.17
N TYR A 352 -10.87 10.08 11.08
CA TYR A 352 -11.09 11.05 10.05
C TYR A 352 -9.81 11.25 9.21
N SER A 353 -9.99 11.65 7.97
CA SER A 353 -8.89 11.95 7.04
C SER A 353 -9.15 13.29 6.36
N GLU A 354 -8.14 14.12 6.35
CA GLU A 354 -8.08 15.37 5.59
C GLU A 354 -7.31 15.20 4.27
N ALA A 355 -6.79 14.00 4.02
CA ALA A 355 -5.83 13.72 2.95
C ALA A 355 -6.36 12.68 1.97
N GLY A 356 -7.28 13.06 1.12
CA GLY A 356 -7.66 12.31 -0.07
C GLY A 356 -8.03 13.31 -1.14
N ASP A 357 -7.91 12.97 -2.42
CA ASP A 357 -8.32 13.86 -3.50
C ASP A 357 -9.79 14.26 -3.34
N ASP A 358 -10.65 13.32 -2.93
CA ASP A 358 -12.05 13.57 -2.58
C ASP A 358 -12.19 14.44 -1.31
N ALA A 359 -11.42 14.15 -0.25
CA ALA A 359 -11.47 14.89 1.00
C ALA A 359 -10.86 16.31 0.89
N ALA A 360 -9.88 16.50 0.00
CA ALA A 360 -9.31 17.82 -0.25
C ALA A 360 -10.32 18.80 -0.86
N SER A 361 -11.26 18.29 -1.67
CA SER A 361 -12.34 19.09 -2.27
C SER A 361 -13.60 19.15 -1.40
N LEU A 362 -13.79 18.20 -0.46
CA LEU A 362 -14.99 18.00 0.36
C LEU A 362 -14.74 18.22 1.86
N GLY A 363 -13.60 18.83 2.24
CA GLY A 363 -13.23 19.06 3.65
C GLY A 363 -12.56 17.84 4.27
N TYR A 364 -13.26 17.07 5.09
CA TYR A 364 -12.77 15.84 5.68
C TYR A 364 -13.75 14.68 5.45
N ASN A 365 -13.24 13.46 5.56
CA ASN A 365 -14.09 12.28 5.61
C ASN A 365 -13.98 11.56 6.95
N LEU A 366 -15.11 11.04 7.42
CA LEU A 366 -15.19 10.09 8.52
C LEU A 366 -15.24 8.69 7.94
N TYR A 367 -14.37 7.81 8.40
CA TYR A 367 -14.36 6.43 7.92
C TYR A 367 -14.59 5.43 9.04
N TYR A 368 -15.33 4.37 8.73
CA TYR A 368 -15.61 3.23 9.61
C TYR A 368 -15.33 1.96 8.84
N LYS A 369 -14.40 1.14 9.33
CA LYS A 369 -14.01 -0.12 8.69
C LYS A 369 -14.09 -1.27 9.70
N ALA A 370 -14.66 -2.38 9.26
CA ALA A 370 -14.67 -3.62 10.04
C ALA A 370 -14.30 -4.78 9.11
N GLY A 371 -13.54 -5.74 9.63
CA GLY A 371 -13.12 -6.88 8.86
C GLY A 371 -13.07 -8.15 9.69
N LEU A 372 -13.43 -9.26 9.05
CA LEU A 372 -13.33 -10.62 9.57
C LEU A 372 -12.55 -11.47 8.58
N LYS A 373 -11.60 -12.28 9.05
CA LYS A 373 -10.88 -13.25 8.23
C LYS A 373 -10.68 -14.54 8.98
N LEU A 374 -11.29 -15.60 8.48
CA LEU A 374 -11.11 -16.96 8.97
C LEU A 374 -10.12 -17.70 8.06
N ASN A 375 -9.06 -18.23 8.61
CA ASN A 375 -8.14 -19.13 7.91
C ASN A 375 -8.18 -20.50 8.56
N TYR A 376 -8.30 -21.55 7.75
CA TYR A 376 -8.34 -22.92 8.25
C TYR A 376 -7.56 -23.90 7.37
N GLN A 377 -6.57 -24.54 7.95
CA GLN A 377 -5.80 -25.61 7.32
C GLN A 377 -6.54 -26.95 7.52
N MET A 378 -7.42 -27.31 6.58
CA MET A 378 -8.24 -28.54 6.64
C MET A 378 -7.36 -29.78 6.66
N GLN A 379 -6.36 -29.82 5.79
CA GLN A 379 -5.36 -30.87 5.68
C GLN A 379 -3.98 -30.27 5.40
N LYS A 380 -2.92 -31.06 5.47
CA LYS A 380 -1.54 -30.61 5.24
C LYS A 380 -1.35 -29.86 3.91
N ARG A 381 -2.21 -30.14 2.92
CA ARG A 381 -2.15 -29.58 1.57
C ARG A 381 -3.45 -28.92 1.11
N LEU A 382 -4.42 -28.74 1.99
CA LEU A 382 -5.71 -28.11 1.70
C LEU A 382 -5.99 -27.05 2.77
N SER A 383 -6.12 -25.81 2.33
CA SER A 383 -6.50 -24.68 3.18
C SER A 383 -7.72 -23.96 2.62
N SER A 384 -8.48 -23.37 3.51
CA SER A 384 -9.58 -22.47 3.18
C SER A 384 -9.44 -21.14 3.91
N ASN A 385 -9.97 -20.13 3.32
CA ASN A 385 -10.17 -18.84 3.96
C ASN A 385 -11.58 -18.33 3.66
N LEU A 386 -12.18 -17.62 4.63
CA LEU A 386 -13.38 -16.82 4.46
C LEU A 386 -13.04 -15.40 4.95
N PHE A 387 -13.57 -14.41 4.29
CA PHE A 387 -13.41 -13.04 4.71
C PHE A 387 -14.68 -12.23 4.48
N GLY A 388 -14.84 -11.18 5.27
CA GLY A 388 -15.86 -10.18 5.08
C GLY A 388 -15.33 -8.85 5.57
N SER A 389 -15.65 -7.78 4.87
CA SER A 389 -15.34 -6.42 5.27
C SER A 389 -16.51 -5.50 5.01
N TYR A 390 -16.63 -4.50 5.85
CA TYR A 390 -17.53 -3.37 5.71
C TYR A 390 -16.72 -2.10 5.82
N GLN A 391 -16.94 -1.15 4.93
CA GLN A 391 -16.39 0.20 4.97
C GLN A 391 -17.53 1.18 4.74
N ARG A 392 -17.55 2.25 5.52
CA ARG A 392 -18.41 3.41 5.33
C ARG A 392 -17.56 4.65 5.40
N ASP A 393 -17.65 5.49 4.39
CA ASP A 393 -17.03 6.80 4.30
C ASP A 393 -18.14 7.86 4.25
N GLU A 394 -18.06 8.85 5.14
CA GLU A 394 -19.00 9.98 5.25
C GLU A 394 -18.24 11.27 5.01
N PHE A 395 -18.80 12.15 4.20
CA PHE A 395 -18.25 13.47 3.85
C PHE A 395 -19.22 14.56 4.33
N PRO A 396 -19.19 14.95 5.61
CA PRO A 396 -20.19 15.86 6.21
C PRO A 396 -20.18 17.26 5.61
N GLU A 397 -19.05 17.71 5.09
CA GLU A 397 -18.89 19.05 4.50
C GLU A 397 -19.17 19.08 2.97
N SER A 398 -19.59 17.94 2.39
CA SER A 398 -20.00 17.95 0.99
C SER A 398 -21.43 18.50 0.83
N ASP A 399 -21.70 19.15 -0.29
CA ASP A 399 -23.01 19.78 -0.61
C ASP A 399 -24.23 18.82 -0.46
N ILE A 400 -23.98 17.51 -0.49
CA ILE A 400 -25.02 16.47 -0.48
C ILE A 400 -24.89 15.49 0.69
N ASP A 401 -24.07 15.81 1.71
CA ASP A 401 -23.73 14.88 2.82
C ASP A 401 -23.39 13.46 2.27
N ARG A 402 -22.39 13.40 1.36
CA ARG A 402 -22.04 12.17 0.66
C ARG A 402 -21.71 11.04 1.63
N THR A 403 -22.27 9.89 1.37
CA THR A 403 -21.99 8.65 2.10
C THR A 403 -21.77 7.51 1.12
N ASP A 404 -20.64 6.81 1.29
CA ASP A 404 -20.29 5.63 0.50
C ASP A 404 -20.24 4.42 1.44
N ASN A 405 -20.91 3.31 1.08
CA ASN A 405 -20.87 2.05 1.80
C ASN A 405 -20.32 0.96 0.90
N ILE A 406 -19.39 0.16 1.42
CA ILE A 406 -18.79 -0.94 0.69
C ILE A 406 -18.87 -2.20 1.55
N ILE A 407 -19.50 -3.23 1.04
CA ILE A 407 -19.51 -4.57 1.65
C ILE A 407 -18.77 -5.51 0.73
N THR A 408 -17.76 -6.20 1.25
CA THR A 408 -17.09 -7.27 0.50
C THR A 408 -17.15 -8.55 1.30
N LEU A 409 -17.64 -9.62 0.69
CA LEU A 409 -17.70 -10.96 1.27
C LEU A 409 -17.00 -11.93 0.33
N GLY A 410 -16.27 -12.90 0.88
CA GLY A 410 -15.64 -13.87 0.00
C GLY A 410 -14.98 -15.02 0.73
N GLY A 411 -14.40 -15.89 -0.08
CA GLY A 411 -13.67 -17.02 0.43
C GLY A 411 -12.89 -17.74 -0.64
N GLY A 412 -12.03 -18.65 -0.21
CA GLY A 412 -11.21 -19.41 -1.12
C GLY A 412 -10.79 -20.77 -0.57
N LEU A 413 -10.45 -21.63 -1.50
CA LEU A 413 -9.84 -22.94 -1.27
C LEU A 413 -8.52 -23.00 -2.01
N SER A 414 -7.46 -23.40 -1.34
CA SER A 414 -6.16 -23.68 -1.94
C SER A 414 -5.79 -25.14 -1.67
N TRP A 415 -5.62 -25.90 -2.73
CA TRP A 415 -5.27 -27.30 -2.67
C TRP A 415 -3.99 -27.58 -3.46
N SER A 416 -3.01 -28.21 -2.82
CA SER A 416 -1.76 -28.65 -3.42
C SER A 416 -1.69 -30.17 -3.44
N PRO A 417 -2.41 -30.88 -4.35
CA PRO A 417 -2.42 -32.33 -4.38
C PRO A 417 -1.01 -32.93 -4.56
N LEU A 418 -0.20 -32.23 -5.32
CA LEU A 418 1.21 -32.56 -5.57
C LEU A 418 2.09 -31.38 -5.16
N GLN A 419 3.38 -31.60 -4.92
CA GLN A 419 4.31 -30.53 -4.52
C GLN A 419 4.50 -29.46 -5.61
N TRP A 420 4.28 -29.83 -6.85
CA TRP A 420 4.43 -28.97 -8.03
C TRP A 420 3.10 -28.46 -8.62
N LEU A 421 1.95 -28.89 -8.06
CA LEU A 421 0.62 -28.51 -8.54
C LEU A 421 -0.16 -27.82 -7.43
N ARG A 422 -0.66 -26.61 -7.72
CA ARG A 422 -1.56 -25.86 -6.84
C ARG A 422 -2.83 -25.50 -7.58
N LEU A 423 -3.96 -25.76 -6.95
CA LEU A 423 -5.29 -25.40 -7.40
C LEU A 423 -5.86 -24.37 -6.43
N ASN A 424 -6.38 -23.26 -6.94
CA ASN A 424 -7.04 -22.26 -6.12
C ASN A 424 -8.42 -21.98 -6.71
N LEU A 425 -9.41 -21.88 -5.84
CA LEU A 425 -10.76 -21.40 -6.15
C LEU A 425 -11.06 -20.26 -5.20
N SER A 426 -11.49 -19.13 -5.70
CA SER A 426 -11.92 -18.00 -4.89
C SER A 426 -13.24 -17.42 -5.41
N TYR A 427 -14.02 -16.90 -4.48
CA TYR A 427 -15.24 -16.14 -4.73
C TYR A 427 -15.17 -14.84 -3.94
N ALA A 428 -15.58 -13.75 -4.55
CA ALA A 428 -15.79 -12.47 -3.90
C ALA A 428 -17.12 -11.87 -4.38
N HIS A 429 -17.84 -11.28 -3.46
CA HIS A 429 -19.02 -10.46 -3.68
C HIS A 429 -18.73 -9.06 -3.14
N THR A 430 -18.94 -8.04 -3.96
CA THR A 430 -18.83 -6.63 -3.57
C THR A 430 -20.15 -5.95 -3.80
N ASP A 431 -20.62 -5.21 -2.81
CA ASP A 431 -21.80 -4.35 -2.86
C ASP A 431 -21.33 -2.94 -2.51
N PHE A 432 -21.47 -2.01 -3.45
CA PHE A 432 -21.15 -0.60 -3.32
C PHE A 432 -22.42 0.21 -3.45
N ASP A 433 -22.70 1.03 -2.44
CA ASP A 433 -23.88 1.89 -2.35
C ASP A 433 -23.43 3.32 -2.01
N THR A 434 -23.92 4.31 -2.74
CA THR A 434 -23.60 5.72 -2.56
C THR A 434 -24.83 6.59 -2.73
N ASN A 435 -24.93 7.67 -1.98
CA ASN A 435 -26.03 8.63 -2.15
C ASN A 435 -25.75 9.69 -3.23
N THR A 436 -24.65 9.56 -3.99
CA THR A 436 -24.31 10.48 -5.08
C THR A 436 -24.62 9.88 -6.45
N SER A 437 -25.17 10.69 -7.34
CA SER A 437 -25.47 10.27 -8.72
C SER A 437 -24.22 10.21 -9.63
N GLN A 438 -23.06 10.65 -9.14
CA GLN A 438 -21.84 10.69 -9.96
C GLN A 438 -21.20 9.32 -10.12
N ARG A 439 -21.38 8.41 -9.18
CA ARG A 439 -20.69 7.12 -9.14
C ARG A 439 -21.59 5.89 -9.34
N GLY A 440 -22.90 5.98 -9.14
CA GLY A 440 -23.84 4.87 -9.24
C GLY A 440 -23.55 3.70 -8.29
N ASP A 441 -24.61 3.06 -7.82
CA ASP A 441 -24.51 1.84 -7.00
C ASP A 441 -24.14 0.65 -7.88
N TYR A 442 -23.43 -0.34 -7.35
CA TYR A 442 -23.20 -1.56 -8.09
C TYR A 442 -23.02 -2.78 -7.18
N THR A 443 -23.33 -3.94 -7.71
CA THR A 443 -22.95 -5.23 -7.14
C THR A 443 -22.08 -5.99 -8.12
N GLU A 444 -21.08 -6.71 -7.62
CA GLU A 444 -20.16 -7.51 -8.40
C GLU A 444 -19.97 -8.88 -7.75
N ASN A 445 -20.13 -9.96 -8.51
CA ASN A 445 -19.77 -11.32 -8.12
C ASN A 445 -18.62 -11.80 -8.98
N LYS A 446 -17.53 -12.19 -8.35
CA LYS A 446 -16.31 -12.63 -9.01
C LYS A 446 -15.93 -14.02 -8.56
N VAL A 447 -15.75 -14.93 -9.51
CA VAL A 447 -15.24 -16.29 -9.27
C VAL A 447 -13.93 -16.46 -10.02
N ILE A 448 -12.89 -16.92 -9.34
CA ILE A 448 -11.60 -17.21 -9.98
C ILE A 448 -11.19 -18.63 -9.64
N PHE A 449 -10.91 -19.40 -10.68
CA PHE A 449 -10.26 -20.71 -10.56
C PHE A 449 -8.89 -20.66 -11.22
N SER A 450 -7.84 -21.07 -10.51
CA SER A 450 -6.49 -21.11 -11.07
C SER A 450 -5.79 -22.45 -10.84
N VAL A 451 -5.07 -22.89 -11.85
CA VAL A 451 -4.19 -24.04 -11.86
C VAL A 451 -2.77 -23.56 -12.05
N ARG A 452 -1.90 -23.82 -11.09
CA ARG A 452 -0.50 -23.38 -11.14
C ARG A 452 0.45 -24.56 -11.01
N PHE A 453 1.39 -24.62 -11.95
CA PHE A 453 2.48 -25.59 -11.97
C PHE A 453 3.77 -24.89 -11.57
N ILE A 454 4.37 -25.32 -10.47
CA ILE A 454 5.65 -24.78 -9.96
C ILE A 454 6.50 -25.98 -9.56
N PRO A 455 7.70 -26.17 -10.12
CA PRO A 455 8.56 -27.29 -9.71
C PRO A 455 8.85 -27.23 -8.19
N SER A 456 8.90 -28.38 -7.56
CA SER A 456 9.15 -28.51 -6.12
C SER A 456 10.57 -28.10 -5.73
N GLN A 457 11.47 -28.02 -6.70
CA GLN A 457 12.84 -27.54 -6.57
C GLN A 457 13.19 -26.69 -7.78
N PRO A 458 14.13 -25.74 -7.67
CA PRO A 458 14.65 -25.01 -8.81
C PRO A 458 15.13 -25.97 -9.90
N VAL A 459 14.81 -25.70 -11.16
CA VAL A 459 15.25 -26.53 -12.28
C VAL A 459 16.75 -26.37 -12.58
N TRP A 460 17.36 -25.34 -12.01
CA TRP A 460 18.79 -25.09 -12.06
C TRP A 460 19.32 -24.87 -10.65
N PRO A 461 19.56 -25.92 -9.86
CA PRO A 461 20.16 -25.78 -8.54
C PRO A 461 21.68 -25.68 -8.67
N THR A 462 22.28 -24.85 -7.85
CA THR A 462 23.71 -24.93 -7.58
C THR A 462 24.02 -26.28 -6.90
N PRO A 463 25.16 -26.91 -7.15
CA PRO A 463 25.55 -28.14 -6.47
C PRO A 463 25.43 -28.02 -4.95
N GLU A 464 24.94 -29.04 -4.31
CA GLU A 464 24.62 -29.08 -2.86
C GLU A 464 25.82 -28.68 -1.98
N SER A 465 27.04 -29.00 -2.41
CA SER A 465 28.31 -28.58 -1.76
C SER A 465 28.53 -27.07 -1.70
N SER A 466 28.04 -26.33 -2.70
CA SER A 466 28.14 -24.87 -2.73
C SER A 466 27.08 -24.21 -1.85
N ARG A 467 25.93 -24.87 -1.68
CA ARG A 467 24.82 -24.41 -0.84
C ARG A 467 25.14 -24.53 0.65
N GLN A 468 25.68 -25.66 1.08
CA GLN A 468 26.11 -25.90 2.47
C GLN A 468 27.26 -24.97 2.88
N SER A 469 28.20 -24.67 1.98
CA SER A 469 29.29 -23.74 2.30
C SER A 469 28.81 -22.28 2.44
N LEU A 470 27.81 -21.88 1.67
CA LEU A 470 27.19 -20.55 1.77
C LEU A 470 26.32 -20.40 3.01
N GLU A 471 25.47 -21.39 3.31
CA GLU A 471 24.66 -21.41 4.53
C GLU A 471 25.56 -21.32 5.78
N ASN A 472 26.66 -22.05 5.83
CA ASN A 472 27.64 -21.99 6.91
C ASN A 472 28.41 -20.66 7.00
N GLU A 473 28.59 -19.93 5.90
CA GLU A 473 29.24 -18.62 5.88
C GLU A 473 28.26 -17.45 6.18
N ILE A 474 26.96 -17.64 5.94
CA ILE A 474 25.91 -16.64 6.22
C ILE A 474 25.54 -16.65 7.72
N TYR A 475 25.60 -17.82 8.35
CA TYR A 475 25.19 -18.01 9.75
C TYR A 475 26.37 -17.99 10.74
N ASN A 476 27.64 -17.86 10.32
CA ASN A 476 28.81 -17.61 11.11
C ASN A 476 29.39 -16.20 10.84
#